data_34ce1dc0e23dbadd8010355bb7e7c221
#
_entry.id   34ce1dc0e23dbadd8010355bb7e7c221
#
_cell.length_a   1.000
_cell.length_b   1.000
_cell.length_c   1.000
_cell.angle_alpha   90.00
_cell.angle_beta   90.00
_cell.angle_gamma   90.00
#
_symmetry.space_group_name_H-M   'P 1'
#
loop_
_entity.id
_entity.type
_entity.pdbx_description
1 polymer ?
#
loop_
_entity_poly.entity_id
_entity_poly.type
_entity_poly.pdbx_seq_one_letter_code
_entity_poly.pdbx_strand_id
1 'polypeptide(L)'
;IDMKRAKLGTIRSYENVLWSFAPHDLAVLLSLVKAKVTEINAVGQKLLQAQREDNIHLYLHFANNVHAHVHLSWLWPEDERKMIIIGTKGMLVYDENNDTIVLHRKGILQEENLEIFDNGTEEFKFTKTDLLEKEILHFLDCIQTRSKPLTDAESGVAVIEILERASASLQKTKLQKNYFAHQSAWIDEDAQIGDGTQVWHYSHIMGAVIGQNCKIGQNVFIASNVRIGNNVKIQNNVSVYEGVTLEDDVFCGPSMVFTNVSTPRSAYPRNASTHYEKTLVKRGASIGANATIRCGIVVGEYALVGAGAVVTKNVPAHAIVYGNPATIKGWICRCGKVRAGVTAERVECSDCKTLLRPKIN
;
A
#
# COMPACT_ATOMS: atom_id res chain seq x y z
N ILE A 1 7.85 -23.39 -11.21
CA ILE A 1 9.30 -23.62 -10.96
C ILE A 1 9.57 -23.20 -9.53
N ASP A 2 10.29 -24.01 -8.77
CA ASP A 2 10.76 -23.69 -7.42
C ASP A 2 12.28 -23.70 -7.40
N MET A 3 12.91 -22.64 -6.92
CA MET A 3 14.36 -22.50 -6.84
C MET A 3 14.78 -22.15 -5.43
N LYS A 4 15.86 -22.74 -4.96
CA LYS A 4 16.43 -22.48 -3.65
C LYS A 4 17.94 -22.30 -3.76
N ARG A 5 18.42 -21.16 -3.26
CA ARG A 5 19.85 -20.89 -3.04
C ARG A 5 20.02 -20.38 -1.62
N ALA A 6 20.38 -21.28 -0.74
CA ALA A 6 20.41 -21.01 0.68
C ALA A 6 21.59 -21.70 1.34
N LYS A 7 22.32 -20.98 2.19
CA LYS A 7 23.44 -21.50 2.98
C LYS A 7 23.76 -20.56 4.15
N LEU A 8 24.43 -21.08 5.16
CA LEU A 8 25.12 -20.24 6.12
C LEU A 8 26.38 -19.68 5.43
N GLY A 9 26.32 -18.43 5.02
CA GLY A 9 27.34 -17.84 4.15
C GLY A 9 27.90 -16.52 4.66
N THR A 10 28.70 -15.87 3.83
CA THR A 10 29.26 -14.55 4.13
C THR A 10 28.16 -13.50 4.05
N ILE A 11 27.82 -12.93 5.21
CA ILE A 11 26.86 -11.83 5.32
C ILE A 11 27.55 -10.55 4.87
N ARG A 12 26.98 -9.90 3.86
CA ARG A 12 27.55 -8.70 3.27
C ARG A 12 26.93 -7.44 3.85
N SER A 13 27.77 -6.44 4.13
CA SER A 13 27.34 -5.17 4.72
C SER A 13 26.90 -4.11 3.70
N TYR A 14 27.10 -4.33 2.40
CA TYR A 14 26.83 -3.37 1.33
C TYR A 14 25.65 -3.76 0.43
N GLU A 15 25.22 -5.02 0.44
CA GLU A 15 24.08 -5.53 -0.32
C GLU A 15 23.23 -6.50 0.53
N ASN A 16 22.01 -6.82 0.08
CA ASN A 16 21.16 -7.85 0.69
C ASN A 16 21.28 -9.19 -0.07
N VAL A 17 20.64 -10.23 0.45
CA VAL A 17 20.71 -11.58 -0.14
C VAL A 17 20.12 -11.65 -1.56
N LEU A 18 19.17 -10.75 -1.91
CA LEU A 18 18.62 -10.66 -3.26
C LEU A 18 19.70 -10.35 -4.29
N TRP A 19 20.42 -9.24 -4.10
CA TRP A 19 21.48 -8.80 -5.01
C TRP A 19 22.69 -9.71 -5.02
N SER A 20 22.93 -10.41 -3.91
CA SER A 20 24.04 -11.35 -3.77
C SER A 20 23.79 -12.68 -4.49
N PHE A 21 22.59 -13.24 -4.40
CA PHE A 21 22.31 -14.62 -4.87
C PHE A 21 21.43 -14.69 -6.12
N ALA A 22 20.40 -13.84 -6.21
CA ALA A 22 19.41 -13.95 -7.27
C ALA A 22 19.92 -13.74 -8.70
N PRO A 23 20.98 -12.93 -8.99
CA PRO A 23 21.39 -12.70 -10.37
C PRO A 23 21.62 -13.98 -11.17
N HIS A 24 22.28 -14.95 -10.57
CA HIS A 24 22.57 -16.25 -11.22
C HIS A 24 21.31 -17.07 -11.45
N ASP A 25 20.46 -17.17 -10.43
CA ASP A 25 19.22 -17.94 -10.50
C ASP A 25 18.21 -17.33 -11.48
N LEU A 26 18.13 -16.01 -11.52
CA LEU A 26 17.27 -15.29 -12.46
C LEU A 26 17.75 -15.43 -13.90
N ALA A 27 19.05 -15.39 -14.14
CA ALA A 27 19.62 -15.65 -15.47
C ALA A 27 19.24 -17.03 -16.01
N VAL A 28 19.38 -18.06 -15.16
CA VAL A 28 18.97 -19.43 -15.49
C VAL A 28 17.46 -19.49 -15.74
N LEU A 29 16.66 -18.92 -14.85
CA LEU A 29 15.20 -18.91 -14.95
C LEU A 29 14.72 -18.27 -16.25
N LEU A 30 15.25 -17.10 -16.60
CA LEU A 30 14.91 -16.38 -17.85
C LEU A 30 15.32 -17.16 -19.10
N SER A 31 16.46 -17.86 -19.05
CA SER A 31 16.91 -18.71 -20.17
C SER A 31 15.96 -19.89 -20.42
N LEU A 32 15.35 -20.43 -19.37
CA LEU A 32 14.41 -21.56 -19.44
C LEU A 32 13.01 -21.13 -19.85
N VAL A 33 12.47 -20.06 -19.24
CA VAL A 33 11.06 -19.68 -19.42
C VAL A 33 10.81 -18.90 -20.70
N LYS A 34 11.77 -18.12 -21.16
CA LYS A 34 11.71 -17.32 -22.42
C LYS A 34 10.41 -16.51 -22.60
N ALA A 35 9.88 -15.96 -21.50
CA ALA A 35 8.69 -15.14 -21.48
C ALA A 35 8.89 -13.92 -20.56
N LYS A 36 8.13 -12.84 -20.82
CA LYS A 36 8.21 -11.61 -20.00
C LYS A 36 7.62 -11.87 -18.62
N VAL A 37 8.29 -11.35 -17.57
CA VAL A 37 7.76 -11.30 -16.20
C VAL A 37 6.73 -10.19 -16.09
N THR A 38 5.48 -10.56 -15.80
CA THR A 38 4.33 -9.64 -15.66
C THR A 38 4.20 -9.12 -14.25
N GLU A 39 4.37 -10.00 -13.25
CA GLU A 39 4.20 -9.65 -11.84
C GLU A 39 5.39 -10.15 -11.01
N ILE A 40 5.79 -9.34 -10.01
CA ILE A 40 6.84 -9.67 -9.05
C ILE A 40 6.35 -9.31 -7.66
N ASN A 41 6.44 -10.28 -6.75
CA ASN A 41 6.21 -10.08 -5.33
C ASN A 41 7.42 -10.62 -4.55
N ALA A 42 7.98 -9.80 -3.66
CA ALA A 42 9.11 -10.17 -2.82
C ALA A 42 8.80 -9.90 -1.34
N VAL A 43 9.04 -10.91 -0.52
CA VAL A 43 8.91 -10.82 0.94
C VAL A 43 10.26 -11.15 1.55
N GLY A 44 10.74 -10.29 2.45
CA GLY A 44 12.05 -10.44 3.06
C GLY A 44 12.05 -10.28 4.56
N GLN A 45 12.99 -10.93 5.22
CA GLN A 45 13.25 -10.83 6.66
C GLN A 45 14.64 -10.24 6.89
N LYS A 46 14.76 -9.42 7.93
CA LYS A 46 15.99 -8.78 8.39
C LYS A 46 16.30 -9.31 9.79
N LEU A 47 16.94 -10.46 9.84
CA LEU A 47 17.19 -11.19 11.07
C LEU A 47 18.47 -10.74 11.77
N LEU A 48 19.51 -10.39 11.00
CA LEU A 48 20.81 -9.98 11.52
C LEU A 48 21.09 -8.50 11.36
N GLN A 49 20.63 -7.89 10.28
CA GLN A 49 20.91 -6.49 9.95
C GLN A 49 19.61 -5.70 9.83
N ALA A 50 19.48 -4.61 10.60
CA ALA A 50 18.25 -3.79 10.60
C ALA A 50 17.90 -3.18 9.23
N GLN A 51 18.85 -3.05 8.33
CA GLN A 51 18.67 -2.35 7.05
C GLN A 51 18.63 -3.28 5.82
N ARG A 52 18.99 -4.57 5.96
CA ARG A 52 19.14 -5.50 4.83
C ARG A 52 18.49 -6.83 5.10
N GLU A 53 17.85 -7.38 4.09
CA GLU A 53 17.22 -8.68 4.15
C GLU A 53 18.27 -9.80 4.05
N ASP A 54 18.20 -10.75 5.00
CA ASP A 54 19.07 -11.94 5.10
C ASP A 54 18.38 -13.17 4.53
N ASN A 55 17.04 -13.14 4.44
CA ASN A 55 16.19 -14.18 3.92
C ASN A 55 15.09 -13.56 3.05
N ILE A 56 14.92 -14.05 1.81
CA ILE A 56 13.97 -13.51 0.84
C ILE A 56 13.25 -14.64 0.10
N HIS A 57 11.94 -14.48 -0.04
CA HIS A 57 11.10 -15.24 -0.95
C HIS A 57 10.65 -14.33 -2.09
N LEU A 58 10.95 -14.73 -3.32
CA LEU A 58 10.62 -14.00 -4.53
C LEU A 58 9.63 -14.83 -5.36
N TYR A 59 8.50 -14.25 -5.70
CA TYR A 59 7.48 -14.85 -6.54
C TYR A 59 7.41 -14.10 -7.86
N LEU A 60 7.48 -14.83 -8.98
CA LEU A 60 7.46 -14.31 -10.34
C LEU A 60 6.31 -14.94 -11.12
N HIS A 61 5.56 -14.13 -11.83
CA HIS A 61 4.54 -14.57 -12.76
C HIS A 61 4.93 -14.17 -14.18
N PHE A 62 4.89 -15.12 -15.11
CA PHE A 62 5.28 -14.91 -16.50
C PHE A 62 4.06 -14.83 -17.42
N ALA A 63 4.19 -14.11 -18.54
CA ALA A 63 3.12 -13.91 -19.51
C ALA A 63 2.56 -15.20 -20.13
N ASN A 64 3.34 -16.30 -20.12
CA ASN A 64 2.94 -17.63 -20.57
C ASN A 64 2.34 -18.50 -19.44
N ASN A 65 1.89 -17.88 -18.36
CA ASN A 65 1.28 -18.52 -17.20
C ASN A 65 2.21 -19.46 -16.40
N VAL A 66 3.53 -19.31 -16.56
CA VAL A 66 4.51 -19.97 -15.69
C VAL A 66 4.67 -19.17 -14.42
N HIS A 67 4.72 -19.87 -13.30
CA HIS A 67 5.00 -19.29 -11.98
C HIS A 67 6.36 -19.77 -11.50
N ALA A 68 7.15 -18.89 -10.91
CA ALA A 68 8.40 -19.24 -10.26
C ALA A 68 8.45 -18.69 -8.84
N HIS A 69 8.96 -19.49 -7.94
CA HIS A 69 9.32 -19.14 -6.58
C HIS A 69 10.82 -19.29 -6.41
N VAL A 70 11.48 -18.30 -5.81
CA VAL A 70 12.92 -18.32 -5.53
C VAL A 70 13.13 -17.99 -4.06
N HIS A 71 13.68 -18.94 -3.33
CA HIS A 71 14.06 -18.77 -1.93
C HIS A 71 15.58 -18.52 -1.82
N LEU A 72 15.95 -17.39 -1.25
CA LEU A 72 17.32 -16.93 -1.06
C LEU A 72 17.58 -16.70 0.43
N SER A 73 18.61 -17.32 0.99
CA SER A 73 18.94 -17.14 2.40
C SER A 73 20.43 -17.25 2.69
N TRP A 74 20.94 -16.33 3.52
CA TRP A 74 22.27 -16.45 4.14
C TRP A 74 22.26 -17.23 5.46
N LEU A 75 21.06 -17.54 5.98
CA LEU A 75 20.83 -18.18 7.26
C LEU A 75 20.15 -19.55 7.05
N TRP A 76 20.88 -20.49 6.50
CA TRP A 76 20.39 -21.83 6.22
C TRP A 76 21.41 -22.87 6.70
N PRO A 77 20.98 -23.96 7.35
CA PRO A 77 21.90 -24.92 7.97
C PRO A 77 22.77 -25.68 6.97
N GLU A 78 22.29 -25.87 5.76
CA GLU A 78 22.94 -26.64 4.69
C GLU A 78 23.19 -25.74 3.46
N ASP A 79 24.18 -26.07 2.63
CA ASP A 79 24.31 -25.44 1.31
C ASP A 79 23.30 -26.11 0.37
N GLU A 80 22.20 -25.44 0.06
CA GLU A 80 21.20 -25.93 -0.86
C GLU A 80 21.14 -25.05 -2.12
N ARG A 81 21.40 -25.69 -3.27
CA ARG A 81 21.27 -25.09 -4.60
C ARG A 81 20.47 -26.04 -5.48
N LYS A 82 19.17 -25.84 -5.48
CA LYS A 82 18.24 -26.76 -6.08
C LYS A 82 17.18 -26.04 -6.92
N MET A 83 16.81 -26.64 -8.04
CA MET A 83 15.69 -26.18 -8.86
C MET A 83 14.76 -27.36 -9.13
N ILE A 84 13.46 -27.13 -8.93
CA ILE A 84 12.40 -28.09 -9.24
C ILE A 84 11.51 -27.47 -10.31
N ILE A 85 11.33 -28.19 -11.41
CA ILE A 85 10.41 -27.81 -12.49
C ILE A 85 9.27 -28.80 -12.50
N ILE A 86 8.05 -28.32 -12.30
CA ILE A 86 6.83 -29.12 -12.35
C ILE A 86 6.16 -28.84 -13.69
N GLY A 87 6.06 -29.86 -14.54
CA GLY A 87 5.40 -29.81 -15.84
C GLY A 87 4.29 -30.85 -15.95
N THR A 88 3.47 -30.72 -16.99
CA THR A 88 2.33 -31.62 -17.24
C THR A 88 2.75 -33.05 -17.63
N LYS A 89 3.99 -33.24 -18.12
CA LYS A 89 4.51 -34.55 -18.58
C LYS A 89 5.51 -35.16 -17.62
N GLY A 90 5.86 -34.48 -16.52
CA GLY A 90 6.82 -34.95 -15.56
C GLY A 90 7.39 -33.81 -14.71
N MET A 91 8.25 -34.16 -13.79
CA MET A 91 8.91 -33.22 -12.88
C MET A 91 10.42 -33.42 -12.98
N LEU A 92 11.16 -32.31 -12.97
CA LEU A 92 12.62 -32.32 -13.02
C LEU A 92 13.18 -31.70 -11.75
N VAL A 93 14.16 -32.36 -11.15
CA VAL A 93 14.93 -31.87 -10.02
C VAL A 93 16.38 -31.68 -10.48
N TYR A 94 16.86 -30.47 -10.48
CA TYR A 94 18.27 -30.13 -10.63
C TYR A 94 18.87 -29.84 -9.25
N ASP A 95 19.93 -30.58 -8.90
CA ASP A 95 20.68 -30.41 -7.67
C ASP A 95 22.13 -30.08 -8.01
N GLU A 96 22.49 -28.79 -7.85
CA GLU A 96 23.82 -28.28 -8.19
C GLU A 96 24.91 -28.85 -7.26
N ASN A 97 24.55 -29.17 -6.01
CA ASN A 97 25.52 -29.66 -5.03
C ASN A 97 25.89 -31.13 -5.29
N ASN A 98 24.98 -31.91 -5.82
CA ASN A 98 25.16 -33.32 -6.10
C ASN A 98 25.49 -33.61 -7.56
N ASP A 99 25.56 -32.59 -8.42
CA ASP A 99 25.80 -32.70 -9.86
C ASP A 99 24.82 -33.65 -10.56
N THR A 100 23.53 -33.58 -10.17
CA THR A 100 22.49 -34.48 -10.69
C THR A 100 21.32 -33.70 -11.28
N ILE A 101 20.74 -34.30 -12.32
CA ILE A 101 19.43 -33.96 -12.85
C ILE A 101 18.57 -35.21 -12.77
N VAL A 102 17.46 -35.14 -12.04
CA VAL A 102 16.53 -36.26 -11.89
C VAL A 102 15.22 -35.94 -12.58
N LEU A 103 14.87 -36.72 -13.59
CA LEU A 103 13.58 -36.63 -14.27
C LEU A 103 12.62 -37.69 -13.67
N HIS A 104 11.58 -37.19 -13.00
CA HIS A 104 10.46 -38.02 -12.56
C HIS A 104 9.38 -38.02 -13.64
N ARG A 105 9.15 -39.15 -14.28
CA ARG A 105 8.12 -39.34 -15.32
C ARG A 105 6.75 -39.61 -14.68
N LYS A 106 6.31 -38.70 -13.82
CA LYS A 106 5.06 -38.79 -13.08
C LYS A 106 4.29 -37.45 -13.08
N GLY A 107 3.00 -37.54 -12.92
CA GLY A 107 2.13 -36.37 -12.93
C GLY A 107 0.66 -36.72 -12.76
N ILE A 108 -0.21 -35.82 -13.19
CA ILE A 108 -1.66 -35.99 -13.15
C ILE A 108 -2.19 -35.91 -14.57
N LEU A 109 -2.91 -36.93 -15.00
CA LEU A 109 -3.72 -36.92 -16.23
C LEU A 109 -5.02 -36.19 -15.95
N GLN A 110 -5.33 -35.20 -16.77
CA GLN A 110 -6.59 -34.44 -16.72
C GLN A 110 -7.52 -35.00 -17.82
N GLU A 111 -8.15 -36.15 -17.52
CA GLU A 111 -9.24 -36.70 -18.30
C GLU A 111 -10.57 -36.46 -17.55
N GLU A 112 -11.59 -37.31 -17.71
CA GLU A 112 -12.86 -37.17 -16.96
C GLU A 112 -12.65 -37.26 -15.44
N ASN A 113 -11.64 -38.01 -15.00
CA ASN A 113 -11.18 -38.05 -13.61
C ASN A 113 -9.69 -37.71 -13.54
N LEU A 114 -9.25 -37.16 -12.39
CA LEU A 114 -7.83 -36.86 -12.11
C LEU A 114 -7.12 -38.18 -11.75
N GLU A 115 -6.27 -38.66 -12.61
CA GLU A 115 -5.49 -39.91 -12.38
C GLU A 115 -4.00 -39.61 -12.28
N ILE A 116 -3.36 -40.21 -11.28
CA ILE A 116 -1.91 -40.10 -11.09
C ILE A 116 -1.23 -41.16 -11.99
N PHE A 117 -0.26 -40.75 -12.77
CA PHE A 117 0.64 -41.66 -13.46
C PHE A 117 2.05 -41.59 -12.86
N ASP A 118 2.74 -42.73 -12.81
CA ASP A 118 4.15 -42.85 -12.44
C ASP A 118 4.84 -43.87 -13.35
N ASN A 119 5.66 -43.33 -14.26
CA ASN A 119 6.42 -44.13 -15.23
C ASN A 119 7.91 -44.20 -14.83
N GLY A 120 8.21 -44.01 -13.55
CA GLY A 120 9.53 -44.13 -12.98
C GLY A 120 10.39 -42.89 -13.04
N THR A 121 11.65 -43.07 -12.73
CA THR A 121 12.63 -41.98 -12.53
C THR A 121 13.89 -42.27 -13.34
N GLU A 122 14.45 -41.23 -13.93
CA GLU A 122 15.70 -41.27 -14.69
C GLU A 122 16.68 -40.26 -14.12
N GLU A 123 17.89 -40.69 -13.77
CA GLU A 123 18.94 -39.83 -13.20
C GLU A 123 20.03 -39.58 -14.24
N PHE A 124 20.38 -38.33 -14.43
CA PHE A 124 21.47 -37.87 -15.28
C PHE A 124 22.56 -37.26 -14.41
N LYS A 125 23.78 -37.79 -14.49
CA LYS A 125 24.97 -37.20 -13.84
C LYS A 125 25.76 -36.41 -14.86
N PHE A 126 26.24 -35.27 -14.46
CA PHE A 126 27.13 -34.46 -15.28
C PHE A 126 28.42 -34.18 -14.52
N THR A 127 29.51 -34.05 -15.25
CA THR A 127 30.81 -33.73 -14.66
C THR A 127 30.96 -32.22 -14.57
N LYS A 128 31.25 -31.70 -13.40
CA LYS A 128 31.61 -30.28 -13.24
C LYS A 128 32.85 -29.98 -14.08
N THR A 129 32.73 -28.92 -14.85
CA THR A 129 33.82 -28.33 -15.61
C THR A 129 34.13 -26.94 -15.05
N ASP A 130 35.28 -26.40 -15.34
CA ASP A 130 35.58 -25.04 -14.99
C ASP A 130 34.62 -24.10 -15.74
N LEU A 131 33.69 -23.50 -15.00
CA LEU A 131 32.64 -22.62 -15.55
C LEU A 131 33.25 -21.33 -16.12
N LEU A 132 34.29 -20.81 -15.49
CA LEU A 132 34.97 -19.60 -15.92
C LEU A 132 35.72 -19.84 -17.24
N GLU A 133 36.40 -20.98 -17.36
CA GLU A 133 37.05 -21.38 -18.61
C GLU A 133 36.03 -21.48 -19.76
N LYS A 134 34.89 -22.13 -19.51
CA LYS A 134 33.82 -22.24 -20.51
C LYS A 134 33.24 -20.87 -20.91
N GLU A 135 33.05 -19.99 -19.99
CA GLU A 135 32.57 -18.64 -20.26
C GLU A 135 33.55 -17.86 -21.15
N ILE A 136 34.83 -17.91 -20.84
CA ILE A 136 35.89 -17.28 -21.62
C ILE A 136 35.96 -17.88 -23.02
N LEU A 137 35.97 -19.21 -23.15
CA LEU A 137 36.03 -19.90 -24.44
C LEU A 137 34.80 -19.56 -25.31
N HIS A 138 33.60 -19.54 -24.72
CA HIS A 138 32.39 -19.12 -25.41
C HIS A 138 32.46 -17.66 -25.89
N PHE A 139 32.98 -16.77 -25.06
CA PHE A 139 33.16 -15.37 -25.44
C PHE A 139 34.15 -15.21 -26.60
N LEU A 140 35.28 -15.94 -26.58
CA LEU A 140 36.25 -15.96 -27.68
C LEU A 140 35.64 -16.49 -28.97
N ASP A 141 34.87 -17.57 -28.89
CA ASP A 141 34.14 -18.12 -30.04
C ASP A 141 33.15 -17.12 -30.63
N CYS A 142 32.38 -16.43 -29.77
CA CYS A 142 31.48 -15.38 -30.21
C CYS A 142 32.20 -14.22 -30.93
N ILE A 143 33.43 -13.87 -30.50
CA ILE A 143 34.25 -12.85 -31.19
C ILE A 143 34.66 -13.35 -32.57
N GLN A 144 35.14 -14.60 -32.68
CA GLN A 144 35.60 -15.19 -33.94
C GLN A 144 34.46 -15.40 -34.94
N THR A 145 33.33 -15.92 -34.45
CA THR A 145 32.17 -16.24 -35.30
C THR A 145 31.23 -15.06 -35.54
N ARG A 146 31.43 -13.95 -34.82
CA ARG A 146 30.50 -12.80 -34.79
C ARG A 146 29.07 -13.20 -34.37
N SER A 147 28.96 -14.26 -33.60
CA SER A 147 27.70 -14.71 -33.02
C SER A 147 27.33 -13.94 -31.75
N LYS A 148 26.04 -13.91 -31.44
CA LYS A 148 25.54 -13.28 -30.20
C LYS A 148 25.84 -14.20 -29.01
N PRO A 149 26.43 -13.68 -27.90
CA PRO A 149 26.64 -14.47 -26.69
C PRO A 149 25.34 -14.97 -26.07
N LEU A 150 25.38 -16.12 -25.38
CA LEU A 150 24.24 -16.64 -24.64
C LEU A 150 23.77 -15.70 -23.53
N THR A 151 24.72 -15.03 -22.90
CA THR A 151 24.49 -14.00 -21.87
C THR A 151 24.96 -12.67 -22.38
N ASP A 152 24.10 -12.00 -23.12
CA ASP A 152 24.38 -10.68 -23.70
C ASP A 152 23.91 -9.54 -22.79
N ALA A 153 24.12 -8.29 -23.22
CA ALA A 153 23.70 -7.10 -22.49
C ALA A 153 22.19 -7.05 -22.24
N GLU A 154 21.36 -7.53 -23.18
CA GLU A 154 19.90 -7.55 -23.05
C GLU A 154 19.46 -8.52 -21.95
N SER A 155 20.08 -9.71 -21.87
CA SER A 155 19.84 -10.67 -20.79
C SER A 155 20.25 -10.11 -19.42
N GLY A 156 21.38 -9.39 -19.37
CA GLY A 156 21.82 -8.70 -18.15
C GLY A 156 20.81 -7.63 -17.69
N VAL A 157 20.34 -6.80 -18.61
CA VAL A 157 19.30 -5.78 -18.34
C VAL A 157 18.03 -6.43 -17.80
N ALA A 158 17.57 -7.52 -18.42
CA ALA A 158 16.36 -8.23 -17.94
C ALA A 158 16.50 -8.74 -16.50
N VAL A 159 17.67 -9.22 -16.09
CA VAL A 159 17.94 -9.62 -14.71
C VAL A 159 17.88 -8.42 -13.76
N ILE A 160 18.53 -7.30 -14.14
CA ILE A 160 18.54 -6.07 -13.33
C ILE A 160 17.13 -5.50 -13.15
N GLU A 161 16.31 -5.46 -14.21
CA GLU A 161 14.92 -5.01 -14.12
C GLU A 161 14.11 -5.83 -13.09
N ILE A 162 14.32 -7.16 -13.04
CA ILE A 162 13.66 -8.01 -12.05
C ILE A 162 14.16 -7.69 -10.65
N LEU A 163 15.46 -7.52 -10.45
CA LEU A 163 16.05 -7.19 -9.15
C LEU A 163 15.55 -5.83 -8.62
N GLU A 164 15.46 -4.82 -9.48
CA GLU A 164 14.91 -3.51 -9.12
C GLU A 164 13.44 -3.58 -8.72
N ARG A 165 12.61 -4.27 -9.52
CA ARG A 165 11.19 -4.49 -9.21
C ARG A 165 11.00 -5.29 -7.93
N ALA A 166 11.82 -6.32 -7.68
CA ALA A 166 11.81 -7.10 -6.45
C ALA A 166 12.22 -6.22 -5.25
N SER A 167 13.25 -5.38 -5.40
CA SER A 167 13.68 -4.43 -4.37
C SER A 167 12.57 -3.43 -4.02
N ALA A 168 11.86 -2.91 -5.03
CA ALA A 168 10.70 -2.05 -4.82
C ALA A 168 9.56 -2.79 -4.09
N SER A 169 9.32 -4.07 -4.41
CA SER A 169 8.34 -4.91 -3.71
C SER A 169 8.70 -5.12 -2.24
N LEU A 170 9.98 -5.39 -1.92
CA LEU A 170 10.47 -5.48 -0.54
C LEU A 170 10.28 -4.18 0.25
N GLN A 171 10.40 -3.02 -0.41
CA GLN A 171 10.15 -1.73 0.22
C GLN A 171 8.66 -1.49 0.49
N LYS A 172 7.77 -1.90 -0.41
CA LYS A 172 6.31 -1.85 -0.20
C LYS A 172 5.88 -2.71 1.00
N THR A 173 6.49 -3.87 1.19
CA THR A 173 6.23 -4.75 2.36
C THR A 173 6.73 -4.14 3.68
N LYS A 174 7.65 -3.17 3.64
CA LYS A 174 8.17 -2.43 4.81
C LYS A 174 7.19 -1.44 5.44
N LEU A 175 6.18 -1.01 4.74
CA LEU A 175 5.07 -0.27 5.32
C LEU A 175 4.21 -1.25 6.13
N GLN A 176 4.73 -1.67 7.29
CA GLN A 176 3.90 -2.23 8.33
C GLN A 176 2.80 -1.19 8.57
N LYS A 177 1.58 -1.51 8.12
CA LYS A 177 0.44 -0.62 8.29
C LYS A 177 0.19 -0.52 9.80
N ASN A 178 0.69 0.53 10.44
CA ASN A 178 0.45 0.80 11.86
C ASN A 178 -0.98 1.30 12.12
N TYR A 179 -1.86 1.14 11.14
CA TYR A 179 -3.27 1.47 11.22
C TYR A 179 -4.12 0.22 10.96
N PHE A 180 -5.32 0.20 11.53
CA PHE A 180 -6.31 -0.85 11.26
C PHE A 180 -7.16 -0.47 10.05
N ALA A 181 -7.33 -1.40 9.12
CA ALA A 181 -8.33 -1.30 8.06
C ALA A 181 -9.14 -2.60 8.00
N HIS A 182 -10.45 -2.49 8.07
CA HIS A 182 -11.33 -3.64 7.89
C HIS A 182 -11.14 -4.22 6.48
N GLN A 183 -11.23 -5.54 6.32
CA GLN A 183 -10.99 -6.22 5.03
C GLN A 183 -11.90 -5.77 3.87
N SER A 184 -13.06 -5.19 4.18
CA SER A 184 -13.98 -4.62 3.18
C SER A 184 -13.73 -3.14 2.88
N ALA A 185 -12.74 -2.51 3.53
CA ALA A 185 -12.34 -1.14 3.21
C ALA A 185 -11.41 -1.14 1.99
N TRP A 186 -11.61 -0.18 1.09
CA TRP A 186 -10.75 0.04 -0.06
C TRP A 186 -9.85 1.23 0.19
N ILE A 187 -8.53 1.03 0.14
CA ILE A 187 -7.52 2.06 0.37
C ILE A 187 -6.59 2.07 -0.84
N ASP A 188 -6.57 3.17 -1.56
CA ASP A 188 -5.73 3.35 -2.73
C ASP A 188 -4.24 3.39 -2.33
N GLU A 189 -3.36 3.02 -3.25
CA GLU A 189 -1.93 2.86 -2.98
C GLU A 189 -1.22 4.16 -2.56
N ASP A 190 -1.70 5.31 -3.01
CA ASP A 190 -1.16 6.64 -2.73
C ASP A 190 -1.72 7.28 -1.44
N ALA A 191 -2.67 6.61 -0.76
CA ALA A 191 -3.17 7.07 0.52
C ALA A 191 -2.10 6.98 1.63
N GLN A 192 -1.97 8.03 2.41
CA GLN A 192 -1.08 8.10 3.56
C GLN A 192 -1.90 8.13 4.84
N ILE A 193 -1.79 7.09 5.67
CA ILE A 193 -2.59 6.95 6.89
C ILE A 193 -1.65 6.80 8.09
N GLY A 194 -1.81 7.68 9.06
CA GLY A 194 -0.99 7.71 10.28
C GLY A 194 -1.32 6.58 11.27
N ASP A 195 -0.38 6.37 12.18
CA ASP A 195 -0.39 5.30 13.16
C ASP A 195 -1.63 5.36 14.07
N GLY A 196 -2.15 4.19 14.45
CA GLY A 196 -3.29 4.05 15.35
C GLY A 196 -4.65 4.45 14.73
N THR A 197 -4.69 4.89 13.47
CA THR A 197 -5.93 5.20 12.75
C THR A 197 -6.70 3.91 12.45
N GLN A 198 -8.03 3.98 12.50
CA GLN A 198 -8.94 2.87 12.27
C GLN A 198 -9.89 3.19 11.12
N VAL A 199 -9.90 2.34 10.10
CA VAL A 199 -10.80 2.44 8.93
C VAL A 199 -11.76 1.26 8.95
N TRP A 200 -13.06 1.56 9.02
CA TRP A 200 -14.10 0.56 9.18
C TRP A 200 -14.72 0.13 7.84
N HIS A 201 -15.74 -0.71 7.90
CA HIS A 201 -16.36 -1.45 6.80
C HIS A 201 -16.74 -0.54 5.62
N TYR A 202 -16.49 -1.02 4.40
CA TYR A 202 -16.95 -0.42 3.14
C TYR A 202 -16.55 1.03 2.91
N SER A 203 -15.52 1.51 3.62
CA SER A 203 -14.99 2.85 3.40
C SER A 203 -13.99 2.83 2.25
N HIS A 204 -13.99 3.91 1.46
CA HIS A 204 -13.05 4.10 0.36
C HIS A 204 -12.19 5.34 0.63
N ILE A 205 -10.89 5.15 0.72
CA ILE A 205 -9.89 6.22 0.91
C ILE A 205 -9.03 6.26 -0.35
N MET A 206 -9.16 7.35 -1.09
CA MET A 206 -8.31 7.65 -2.25
C MET A 206 -6.97 8.25 -1.78
N GLY A 207 -6.20 8.88 -2.67
CA GLY A 207 -4.91 9.52 -2.40
C GLY A 207 -4.99 10.70 -1.40
N ALA A 208 -5.41 10.42 -0.18
CA ALA A 208 -5.56 11.37 0.91
C ALA A 208 -4.42 11.25 1.94
N VAL A 209 -4.19 12.32 2.70
CA VAL A 209 -3.27 12.32 3.85
C VAL A 209 -4.09 12.41 5.14
N ILE A 210 -4.05 11.34 5.94
CA ILE A 210 -4.78 11.19 7.21
C ILE A 210 -3.77 11.07 8.35
N GLY A 211 -3.96 11.84 9.40
CA GLY A 211 -3.11 11.83 10.58
C GLY A 211 -3.27 10.59 11.45
N GLN A 212 -2.71 10.66 12.65
CA GLN A 212 -2.68 9.57 13.62
C GLN A 212 -3.96 9.50 14.45
N ASN A 213 -4.26 8.29 14.99
CA ASN A 213 -5.34 8.02 15.94
C ASN A 213 -6.74 8.45 15.46
N CYS A 214 -6.96 8.54 14.14
CA CYS A 214 -8.25 8.85 13.56
C CYS A 214 -9.21 7.65 13.62
N LYS A 215 -10.51 7.93 13.61
CA LYS A 215 -11.56 6.90 13.51
C LYS A 215 -12.44 7.21 12.30
N ILE A 216 -12.29 6.41 11.26
CA ILE A 216 -13.06 6.51 10.01
C ILE A 216 -14.15 5.44 10.08
N GLY A 217 -15.39 5.88 10.21
CA GLY A 217 -16.56 5.03 10.37
C GLY A 217 -16.88 4.20 9.11
N GLN A 218 -17.99 3.49 9.17
CA GLN A 218 -18.45 2.65 8.07
C GLN A 218 -18.97 3.50 6.89
N ASN A 219 -18.71 3.04 5.64
CA ASN A 219 -19.20 3.66 4.42
C ASN A 219 -18.81 5.15 4.31
N VAL A 220 -17.57 5.46 4.67
CA VAL A 220 -16.98 6.79 4.52
C VAL A 220 -16.21 6.86 3.21
N PHE A 221 -16.40 7.92 2.46
CA PHE A 221 -15.64 8.22 1.26
C PHE A 221 -14.69 9.41 1.53
N ILE A 222 -13.40 9.25 1.22
CA ILE A 222 -12.40 10.31 1.32
C ILE A 222 -11.70 10.42 -0.04
N ALA A 223 -11.89 11.56 -0.70
CA ALA A 223 -11.33 11.82 -2.02
C ALA A 223 -9.82 12.06 -1.98
N SER A 224 -9.18 11.99 -3.15
CA SER A 224 -7.77 12.39 -3.33
C SER A 224 -7.54 13.85 -2.90
N ASN A 225 -6.29 14.17 -2.51
CA ASN A 225 -5.87 15.50 -2.07
C ASN A 225 -6.55 16.06 -0.80
N VAL A 226 -7.38 15.26 -0.12
CA VAL A 226 -7.94 15.61 1.19
C VAL A 226 -6.85 15.53 2.26
N ARG A 227 -6.85 16.47 3.19
CA ARG A 227 -5.96 16.47 4.37
C ARG A 227 -6.78 16.39 5.65
N ILE A 228 -6.47 15.41 6.47
CA ILE A 228 -7.12 15.15 7.76
C ILE A 228 -6.03 15.11 8.84
N GLY A 229 -6.20 15.93 9.87
CA GLY A 229 -5.29 16.00 11.01
C GLY A 229 -5.37 14.77 11.91
N ASN A 230 -4.82 14.90 13.12
CA ASN A 230 -4.78 13.83 14.10
C ASN A 230 -6.06 13.75 14.93
N ASN A 231 -6.37 12.55 15.48
CA ASN A 231 -7.50 12.30 16.37
C ASN A 231 -8.87 12.74 15.80
N VAL A 232 -9.00 12.78 14.48
CA VAL A 232 -10.27 13.12 13.81
C VAL A 232 -11.22 11.93 13.86
N LYS A 233 -12.50 12.19 14.12
CA LYS A 233 -13.55 11.18 14.11
C LYS A 233 -14.57 11.50 13.02
N ILE A 234 -14.61 10.65 12.00
CA ILE A 234 -15.59 10.72 10.92
C ILE A 234 -16.56 9.56 11.12
N GLN A 235 -17.81 9.88 11.38
CA GLN A 235 -18.86 8.87 11.61
C GLN A 235 -19.35 8.27 10.29
N ASN A 236 -20.24 7.29 10.40
CA ASN A 236 -20.74 6.52 9.25
C ASN A 236 -21.39 7.40 8.17
N ASN A 237 -21.29 6.98 6.90
CA ASN A 237 -21.95 7.58 5.73
C ASN A 237 -21.55 9.03 5.46
N VAL A 238 -20.30 9.40 5.73
CA VAL A 238 -19.77 10.74 5.43
C VAL A 238 -18.90 10.69 4.18
N SER A 239 -19.08 11.66 3.28
CA SER A 239 -18.21 11.88 2.13
C SER A 239 -17.38 13.15 2.34
N VAL A 240 -16.04 12.99 2.30
CA VAL A 240 -15.10 14.11 2.38
C VAL A 240 -14.50 14.30 0.99
N TYR A 241 -14.99 15.28 0.28
CA TYR A 241 -14.59 15.56 -1.10
C TYR A 241 -13.30 16.36 -1.20
N GLU A 242 -12.65 16.30 -2.36
CA GLU A 242 -11.50 17.14 -2.68
C GLU A 242 -11.80 18.63 -2.44
N GLY A 243 -10.84 19.34 -1.84
CA GLY A 243 -10.99 20.73 -1.39
C GLY A 243 -11.30 20.85 0.10
N VAL A 244 -11.66 19.78 0.79
CA VAL A 244 -11.92 19.80 2.23
C VAL A 244 -10.63 19.51 3.00
N THR A 245 -10.38 20.32 4.04
CA THR A 245 -9.33 20.08 5.04
C THR A 245 -9.95 20.03 6.43
N LEU A 246 -9.63 18.96 7.17
CA LEU A 246 -10.01 18.80 8.58
C LEU A 246 -8.75 18.92 9.43
N GLU A 247 -8.72 19.87 10.37
CA GLU A 247 -7.62 19.96 11.34
C GLU A 247 -7.77 18.90 12.47
N ASP A 248 -6.85 18.91 13.44
CA ASP A 248 -6.85 17.95 14.55
C ASP A 248 -8.16 18.03 15.37
N ASP A 249 -8.52 16.92 16.00
CA ASP A 249 -9.63 16.80 16.95
C ASP A 249 -11.02 17.11 16.37
N VAL A 250 -11.18 17.17 15.05
CA VAL A 250 -12.48 17.42 14.39
C VAL A 250 -13.39 16.23 14.54
N PHE A 251 -14.67 16.49 14.79
CA PHE A 251 -15.73 15.48 14.79
C PHE A 251 -16.72 15.75 13.65
N CYS A 252 -16.90 14.74 12.77
CA CYS A 252 -17.91 14.72 11.73
C CYS A 252 -19.00 13.71 12.12
N GLY A 253 -20.20 14.20 12.41
CA GLY A 253 -21.37 13.39 12.80
C GLY A 253 -21.87 12.50 11.65
N PRO A 254 -22.64 11.44 11.95
CA PRO A 254 -23.12 10.50 10.93
C PRO A 254 -23.96 11.19 9.86
N SER A 255 -23.73 10.79 8.62
CA SER A 255 -24.47 11.27 7.44
C SER A 255 -24.40 12.80 7.22
N MET A 256 -23.45 13.51 7.82
CA MET A 256 -23.22 14.88 7.46
C MET A 256 -22.62 14.99 6.05
N VAL A 257 -22.83 16.13 5.39
CA VAL A 257 -22.49 16.33 3.98
C VAL A 257 -21.57 17.52 3.80
N PHE A 258 -20.44 17.30 3.11
CA PHE A 258 -19.67 18.37 2.49
C PHE A 258 -20.07 18.54 1.02
N THR A 259 -20.08 19.76 0.49
CA THR A 259 -20.10 20.01 -0.95
C THR A 259 -18.73 20.53 -1.40
N ASN A 260 -18.40 20.45 -2.69
CA ASN A 260 -17.15 21.00 -3.23
C ASN A 260 -17.31 21.94 -4.44
N VAL A 261 -18.51 21.95 -5.03
CA VAL A 261 -18.87 22.81 -6.15
C VAL A 261 -20.12 23.61 -5.81
N SER A 262 -20.06 24.94 -5.89
CA SER A 262 -21.16 25.83 -5.53
C SER A 262 -22.29 25.83 -6.56
N THR A 263 -21.98 25.60 -7.83
CA THR A 263 -22.95 25.63 -8.93
C THR A 263 -22.78 24.43 -9.86
N PRO A 264 -23.11 23.19 -9.41
CA PRO A 264 -22.94 22.00 -10.23
C PRO A 264 -23.92 22.01 -11.41
N ARG A 265 -23.45 21.57 -12.59
CA ARG A 265 -24.25 21.41 -13.82
C ARG A 265 -23.72 20.22 -14.62
N SER A 266 -24.54 19.25 -14.92
CA SER A 266 -24.16 18.09 -15.72
C SER A 266 -23.79 18.46 -17.16
N ALA A 267 -24.55 19.36 -17.78
CA ALA A 267 -24.28 19.82 -19.14
C ALA A 267 -23.03 20.73 -19.26
N TYR A 268 -22.57 21.28 -18.14
CA TYR A 268 -21.37 22.12 -18.06
C TYR A 268 -20.50 21.63 -16.89
N PRO A 269 -19.77 20.51 -17.07
CA PRO A 269 -19.07 19.84 -15.99
C PRO A 269 -18.01 20.72 -15.31
N ARG A 270 -17.96 20.64 -13.99
CA ARG A 270 -16.98 21.31 -13.13
C ARG A 270 -16.32 20.28 -12.24
N ASN A 271 -15.64 19.31 -12.87
CA ASN A 271 -15.05 18.16 -12.24
C ASN A 271 -13.51 18.19 -12.18
N ALA A 272 -12.89 19.34 -12.46
CA ALA A 272 -11.46 19.55 -12.26
C ALA A 272 -11.19 20.21 -10.90
N SER A 273 -10.04 19.89 -10.30
CA SER A 273 -9.62 20.44 -8.98
C SER A 273 -9.63 21.96 -8.91
N THR A 274 -9.47 22.64 -10.06
CA THR A 274 -9.53 24.11 -10.17
C THR A 274 -10.93 24.68 -9.92
N HIS A 275 -11.97 23.86 -9.99
CA HIS A 275 -13.37 24.26 -9.73
C HIS A 275 -13.83 23.99 -8.30
N TYR A 276 -13.03 23.28 -7.50
CA TYR A 276 -13.40 22.88 -6.16
C TYR A 276 -13.09 23.98 -5.17
N GLU A 277 -14.11 24.45 -4.46
CA GLU A 277 -13.96 25.46 -3.43
C GLU A 277 -13.43 24.86 -2.13
N LYS A 278 -12.39 25.47 -1.57
CA LYS A 278 -11.72 24.98 -0.37
C LYS A 278 -12.56 25.20 0.88
N THR A 279 -12.83 24.13 1.62
CA THR A 279 -13.52 24.16 2.91
C THR A 279 -12.54 23.77 4.02
N LEU A 280 -12.43 24.60 5.06
CA LEU A 280 -11.56 24.35 6.20
C LEU A 280 -12.39 24.16 7.47
N VAL A 281 -12.23 23.00 8.11
CA VAL A 281 -12.77 22.72 9.44
C VAL A 281 -11.60 22.77 10.43
N LYS A 282 -11.61 23.77 11.30
CA LYS A 282 -10.53 24.02 12.24
C LYS A 282 -10.58 23.10 13.45
N ARG A 283 -9.46 23.05 14.17
CA ARG A 283 -9.23 22.18 15.32
C ARG A 283 -10.42 22.13 16.28
N GLY A 284 -10.79 20.91 16.70
CA GLY A 284 -11.79 20.66 17.72
C GLY A 284 -13.22 21.01 17.34
N ALA A 285 -13.48 21.47 16.13
CA ALA A 285 -14.84 21.73 15.66
C ALA A 285 -15.64 20.44 15.58
N SER A 286 -16.94 20.52 15.90
CA SER A 286 -17.88 19.39 15.86
C SER A 286 -19.03 19.70 14.91
N ILE A 287 -19.28 18.79 13.97
CA ILE A 287 -20.37 18.90 12.99
C ILE A 287 -21.38 17.82 13.34
N GLY A 288 -22.62 18.24 13.61
CA GLY A 288 -23.72 17.34 13.99
C GLY A 288 -24.20 16.44 12.85
N ALA A 289 -24.94 15.39 13.21
CA ALA A 289 -25.52 14.46 12.26
C ALA A 289 -26.40 15.14 11.22
N ASN A 290 -26.36 14.67 9.97
CA ASN A 290 -27.14 15.21 8.84
C ASN A 290 -26.95 16.72 8.56
N ALA A 291 -25.92 17.36 9.12
CA ALA A 291 -25.61 18.75 8.79
C ALA A 291 -25.01 18.84 7.37
N THR A 292 -25.32 19.92 6.67
CA THR A 292 -24.74 20.21 5.35
C THR A 292 -23.80 21.40 5.44
N ILE A 293 -22.56 21.22 5.00
CA ILE A 293 -21.53 22.25 4.94
C ILE A 293 -21.35 22.66 3.48
N ARG A 294 -21.73 23.88 3.16
CA ARG A 294 -21.47 24.44 1.82
C ARG A 294 -19.96 24.59 1.63
N CYS A 295 -19.49 24.36 0.39
CA CYS A 295 -18.11 24.60 0.03
C CYS A 295 -17.71 26.08 0.12
N GLY A 296 -16.40 26.32 0.22
CA GLY A 296 -15.84 27.69 0.26
C GLY A 296 -15.91 28.38 1.62
N ILE A 297 -16.20 27.66 2.71
CA ILE A 297 -16.34 28.26 4.05
C ILE A 297 -15.32 27.71 5.05
N VAL A 298 -15.16 28.45 6.13
CA VAL A 298 -14.35 28.07 7.29
C VAL A 298 -15.27 27.83 8.47
N VAL A 299 -15.15 26.63 9.08
CA VAL A 299 -15.72 26.32 10.39
C VAL A 299 -14.64 26.56 11.44
N GLY A 300 -14.86 27.52 12.33
CA GLY A 300 -13.86 27.99 13.31
C GLY A 300 -13.54 26.96 14.39
N GLU A 301 -12.45 27.19 15.11
CA GLU A 301 -11.97 26.29 16.18
C GLU A 301 -13.06 26.07 17.24
N TYR A 302 -13.22 24.80 17.64
CA TYR A 302 -14.18 24.38 18.65
C TYR A 302 -15.62 24.83 18.40
N ALA A 303 -15.97 25.21 17.18
CA ALA A 303 -17.34 25.52 16.82
C ALA A 303 -18.21 24.27 16.87
N LEU A 304 -19.49 24.45 17.18
CA LEU A 304 -20.49 23.38 17.20
C LEU A 304 -21.56 23.66 16.15
N VAL A 305 -21.59 22.85 15.12
CA VAL A 305 -22.67 22.82 14.13
C VAL A 305 -23.72 21.81 14.61
N GLY A 306 -24.94 22.27 14.85
CA GLY A 306 -26.03 21.42 15.31
C GLY A 306 -26.46 20.41 14.25
N ALA A 307 -27.10 19.32 14.67
CA ALA A 307 -27.63 18.29 13.77
C ALA A 307 -28.67 18.90 12.81
N GLY A 308 -28.65 18.48 11.54
CA GLY A 308 -29.55 18.96 10.48
C GLY A 308 -29.32 20.41 10.03
N ALA A 309 -28.29 21.08 10.50
CA ALA A 309 -27.98 22.47 10.12
C ALA A 309 -27.49 22.58 8.67
N VAL A 310 -27.88 23.65 7.96
CA VAL A 310 -27.35 23.99 6.64
C VAL A 310 -26.44 25.23 6.76
N VAL A 311 -25.13 24.99 6.77
CA VAL A 311 -24.12 26.03 6.97
C VAL A 311 -23.75 26.65 5.63
N THR A 312 -24.08 27.92 5.44
CA THR A 312 -23.86 28.65 4.18
C THR A 312 -22.85 29.80 4.29
N LYS A 313 -22.34 30.08 5.49
CA LYS A 313 -21.38 31.17 5.80
C LYS A 313 -20.32 30.66 6.77
N ASN A 314 -19.20 31.37 6.86
CA ASN A 314 -18.17 31.06 7.85
C ASN A 314 -18.75 31.03 9.27
N VAL A 315 -18.28 30.08 10.06
CA VAL A 315 -18.67 29.89 11.45
C VAL A 315 -17.53 30.40 12.33
N PRO A 316 -17.75 31.37 13.23
CA PRO A 316 -16.73 31.82 14.15
C PRO A 316 -16.25 30.73 15.11
N ALA A 317 -15.02 30.89 15.64
CA ALA A 317 -14.51 29.98 16.67
C ALA A 317 -15.45 29.99 17.89
N HIS A 318 -15.66 28.78 18.46
CA HIS A 318 -16.55 28.59 19.61
C HIS A 318 -18.03 28.88 19.39
N ALA A 319 -18.47 29.24 18.17
CA ALA A 319 -19.89 29.49 17.91
C ALA A 319 -20.71 28.21 17.86
N ILE A 320 -21.89 28.26 18.42
CA ILE A 320 -22.96 27.25 18.21
C ILE A 320 -23.86 27.75 17.08
N VAL A 321 -23.97 26.97 16.00
CA VAL A 321 -24.82 27.32 14.87
C VAL A 321 -25.78 26.17 14.54
N TYR A 322 -27.05 26.48 14.26
CA TYR A 322 -28.01 25.51 13.75
C TYR A 322 -29.15 26.21 13.00
N GLY A 323 -29.95 25.41 12.30
CA GLY A 323 -31.07 25.83 11.45
C GLY A 323 -30.74 25.78 9.97
N ASN A 324 -31.72 26.13 9.11
CA ASN A 324 -31.59 26.21 7.66
C ASN A 324 -32.15 27.54 7.14
N PRO A 325 -31.27 28.50 6.74
CA PRO A 325 -29.82 28.48 6.89
C PRO A 325 -29.37 28.57 8.36
N ALA A 326 -28.21 28.01 8.65
CA ALA A 326 -27.66 28.03 10.00
C ALA A 326 -27.28 29.45 10.44
N THR A 327 -27.67 29.80 11.69
CA THR A 327 -27.37 31.07 12.33
C THR A 327 -26.73 30.85 13.70
N ILE A 328 -26.00 31.82 14.21
CA ILE A 328 -25.37 31.75 15.53
C ILE A 328 -26.47 31.74 16.61
N LYS A 329 -26.41 30.75 17.49
CA LYS A 329 -27.37 30.55 18.59
C LYS A 329 -26.72 30.64 19.97
N GLY A 330 -25.41 30.74 20.02
CA GLY A 330 -24.65 30.84 21.25
C GLY A 330 -23.18 30.47 21.05
N TRP A 331 -22.51 30.24 22.15
CA TRP A 331 -21.08 29.95 22.21
C TRP A 331 -20.81 28.78 23.10
N ILE A 332 -19.73 28.05 22.84
CA ILE A 332 -19.37 26.81 23.55
C ILE A 332 -17.88 26.80 23.90
N CYS A 333 -17.55 26.35 25.09
CA CYS A 333 -16.16 26.12 25.47
C CYS A 333 -15.54 24.90 24.78
N ARG A 334 -14.22 24.82 24.76
CA ARG A 334 -13.50 23.69 24.08
C ARG A 334 -13.84 22.30 24.61
N CYS A 335 -14.24 22.16 25.88
CA CYS A 335 -14.64 20.86 26.44
C CYS A 335 -16.13 20.54 26.25
N GLY A 336 -16.93 21.47 25.70
CA GLY A 336 -18.35 21.28 25.44
C GLY A 336 -19.29 21.41 26.64
N LYS A 337 -18.77 21.60 27.86
CA LYS A 337 -19.59 21.66 29.08
C LYS A 337 -20.34 22.99 29.25
N VAL A 338 -19.67 24.14 29.00
CA VAL A 338 -20.25 25.46 29.16
C VAL A 338 -20.75 26.00 27.84
N ARG A 339 -22.01 26.43 27.81
CA ARG A 339 -22.65 27.13 26.72
C ARG A 339 -23.10 28.51 27.18
N ALA A 340 -22.82 29.53 26.38
CA ALA A 340 -23.23 30.87 26.62
C ALA A 340 -24.21 31.33 25.54
N GLY A 341 -25.23 32.10 25.89
CA GLY A 341 -26.16 32.71 24.94
C GLY A 341 -25.48 33.76 24.05
N VAL A 342 -26.18 34.20 22.99
CA VAL A 342 -25.68 35.17 22.02
C VAL A 342 -25.32 36.52 22.65
N THR A 343 -26.04 36.90 23.70
CA THR A 343 -25.93 38.18 24.41
C THR A 343 -24.98 38.16 25.61
N ALA A 344 -24.34 37.02 25.89
CA ALA A 344 -23.44 36.87 27.03
C ALA A 344 -22.17 37.72 26.82
N GLU A 345 -21.81 38.58 27.75
CA GLU A 345 -20.63 39.47 27.62
C GLU A 345 -19.32 38.67 27.82
N ARG A 346 -19.23 37.82 28.83
CA ARG A 346 -18.06 37.06 29.18
C ARG A 346 -18.42 35.85 30.03
N VAL A 347 -17.99 34.65 29.63
CA VAL A 347 -18.19 33.41 30.40
C VAL A 347 -16.92 32.60 30.38
N GLU A 348 -16.43 32.20 31.56
CA GLU A 348 -15.28 31.32 31.71
C GLU A 348 -15.73 29.89 32.12
N CYS A 349 -15.15 28.91 31.48
CA CYS A 349 -15.38 27.49 31.83
C CYS A 349 -14.50 27.08 33.01
N SER A 350 -15.12 26.61 34.10
CA SER A 350 -14.40 26.10 35.28
C SER A 350 -13.43 24.97 34.97
N ASP A 351 -13.78 24.09 34.02
CA ASP A 351 -13.02 22.87 33.71
C ASP A 351 -11.87 23.10 32.76
N CYS A 352 -12.14 23.72 31.62
CA CYS A 352 -11.13 23.90 30.57
C CYS A 352 -10.52 25.32 30.49
N LYS A 353 -10.94 26.22 31.37
CA LYS A 353 -10.49 27.61 31.43
C LYS A 353 -10.67 28.39 30.12
N THR A 354 -11.51 27.92 29.21
CA THR A 354 -11.87 28.65 27.99
C THR A 354 -12.68 29.88 28.37
N LEU A 355 -12.20 31.03 27.91
CA LEU A 355 -12.90 32.30 28.05
C LEU A 355 -13.70 32.56 26.79
N LEU A 356 -15.02 32.46 26.89
CA LEU A 356 -15.93 32.81 25.81
C LEU A 356 -16.14 34.32 25.81
N ARG A 357 -15.78 34.99 24.70
CA ARG A 357 -16.02 36.41 24.46
C ARG A 357 -16.87 36.53 23.19
N PRO A 358 -18.19 36.51 23.32
CA PRO A 358 -19.08 36.66 22.18
C PRO A 358 -18.85 38.05 21.54
N LYS A 359 -18.06 38.11 20.48
CA LYS A 359 -18.04 39.29 19.59
C LYS A 359 -18.93 38.95 18.41
N ILE A 360 -20.08 39.58 18.31
CA ILE A 360 -20.87 39.66 17.10
C ILE A 360 -20.36 40.89 16.38
N ASN A 361 -19.61 40.75 15.31
CA ASN A 361 -19.38 41.78 14.31
C ASN A 361 -20.46 41.72 13.28
#